data_e504107b299b83fa605541083581171b
#
_entry.id   e504107b299b83fa605541083581171b
#
_cell.length_a   1.000
_cell.length_b   1.000
_cell.length_c   1.000
_cell.angle_alpha   90.00
_cell.angle_beta   90.00
_cell.angle_gamma   90.00
#
_symmetry.space_group_name_H-M   'P 1'
#
loop_
_entity.id
_entity.type
_entity.pdbx_description
1 polymer ?
#
loop_
_entity_poly.entity_id
_entity_poly.type
_entity_poly.pdbx_seq_one_letter_code
_entity_poly.pdbx_strand_id
1 'polypeptide(L)'
;LEELDCTNCGISGLDVSGCYSLRRLLCGYNSLTELGLSSCPYLTELNVPYNGLGTLDISSCMALTDLNCAENRLEKLDMAGREGLRMLFCYGNRLSVLDLSKCFSLTLVNCGANELTRLDLSGCEKLGRLYCYDNRLETLDLSDFAPLLSELYCYGNRLTELDLSGTDRLSQLECSYNNLQRLDLTGCKSLRIAGCARNALRSISLFGCEMLGQLDCSGNLLENIDISACPYLTELICTDNLILSEIPESFDRLTLFEHDIRYEYSVEKDAVTGQEKIVYMDRGKGWWYSGEPDKGYHGR
;
A
#
# COMPACT_ATOMS: atom_id res chain seq x y z
N LEU A 1 26.67 -26.26 -14.90
CA LEU A 1 25.36 -25.57 -15.07
C LEU A 1 25.42 -24.24 -14.35
N GLU A 2 25.16 -23.14 -15.07
CA GLU A 2 25.14 -21.80 -14.49
C GLU A 2 23.71 -21.26 -14.34
N GLU A 3 22.81 -21.69 -15.20
CA GLU A 3 21.40 -21.31 -15.18
C GLU A 3 20.52 -22.54 -15.30
N LEU A 4 19.43 -22.58 -14.54
CA LEU A 4 18.39 -23.59 -14.63
C LEU A 4 17.02 -22.90 -14.55
N ASP A 5 16.23 -23.06 -15.60
CA ASP A 5 14.83 -22.66 -15.63
C ASP A 5 13.97 -23.91 -15.80
N CYS A 6 13.19 -24.21 -14.77
CA CYS A 6 12.17 -25.25 -14.76
C CYS A 6 10.83 -24.69 -14.24
N THR A 7 10.58 -23.42 -14.53
CA THR A 7 9.32 -22.74 -14.17
C THR A 7 8.13 -23.47 -14.79
N ASN A 8 7.09 -23.70 -13.98
CA ASN A 8 5.83 -24.29 -14.41
C ASN A 8 5.98 -25.65 -15.11
N CYS A 9 6.90 -26.49 -14.62
CA CYS A 9 7.17 -27.82 -15.17
C CYS A 9 6.40 -28.95 -14.46
N GLY A 10 5.57 -28.61 -13.47
CA GLY A 10 4.79 -29.59 -12.71
C GLY A 10 5.63 -30.50 -11.81
N ILE A 11 6.85 -30.08 -11.47
CA ILE A 11 7.76 -30.88 -10.65
C ILE A 11 7.43 -30.76 -9.15
N SER A 12 7.60 -31.87 -8.43
CA SER A 12 7.45 -31.94 -6.98
C SER A 12 8.77 -32.13 -6.24
N GLY A 13 9.86 -32.33 -6.95
CA GLY A 13 11.20 -32.43 -6.40
C GLY A 13 12.23 -31.87 -7.38
N LEU A 14 13.28 -31.26 -6.84
CA LEU A 14 14.38 -30.70 -7.62
C LEU A 14 15.67 -30.94 -6.85
N ASP A 15 16.60 -31.70 -7.45
CA ASP A 15 17.94 -31.90 -6.91
C ASP A 15 18.95 -31.05 -7.70
N VAL A 16 19.55 -30.09 -7.05
CA VAL A 16 20.64 -29.25 -7.55
C VAL A 16 21.96 -29.52 -6.81
N SER A 17 22.07 -30.68 -6.14
CA SER A 17 23.32 -31.12 -5.53
C SER A 17 24.41 -31.25 -6.59
N GLY A 18 25.62 -30.72 -6.30
CA GLY A 18 26.70 -30.70 -7.29
C GLY A 18 26.63 -29.56 -8.31
N CYS A 19 25.61 -28.72 -8.32
CA CYS A 19 25.51 -27.54 -9.20
C CYS A 19 26.31 -26.35 -8.67
N TYR A 20 27.58 -26.52 -8.34
CA TYR A 20 28.43 -25.52 -7.69
C TYR A 20 28.61 -24.20 -8.46
N SER A 21 28.38 -24.21 -9.78
CA SER A 21 28.47 -22.99 -10.60
C SER A 21 27.13 -22.31 -10.85
N LEU A 22 26.04 -22.77 -10.21
CA LEU A 22 24.70 -22.24 -10.45
C LEU A 22 24.62 -20.79 -9.97
N ARG A 23 24.20 -19.89 -10.86
CA ARG A 23 24.01 -18.46 -10.63
C ARG A 23 22.56 -18.06 -10.63
N ARG A 24 21.75 -18.70 -11.48
CA ARG A 24 20.30 -18.43 -11.61
C ARG A 24 19.52 -19.72 -11.50
N LEU A 25 18.54 -19.74 -10.62
CA LEU A 25 17.59 -20.83 -10.44
C LEU A 25 16.17 -20.30 -10.49
N LEU A 26 15.44 -20.64 -11.55
CA LEU A 26 14.04 -20.29 -11.76
C LEU A 26 13.23 -21.59 -11.69
N CYS A 27 12.47 -21.78 -10.61
CA CYS A 27 11.67 -22.98 -10.38
C CYS A 27 10.30 -22.66 -9.76
N GLY A 28 9.78 -21.46 -10.04
CA GLY A 28 8.45 -21.06 -9.61
C GLY A 28 7.33 -21.83 -10.28
N TYR A 29 6.10 -21.73 -9.72
CA TYR A 29 4.89 -22.37 -10.25
C TYR A 29 5.03 -23.88 -10.39
N ASN A 30 5.49 -24.52 -9.33
CA ASN A 30 5.66 -25.97 -9.23
C ASN A 30 4.99 -26.51 -7.95
N SER A 31 5.29 -27.75 -7.58
CA SER A 31 4.76 -28.38 -6.37
C SER A 31 5.88 -28.75 -5.39
N LEU A 32 6.97 -27.95 -5.36
CA LEU A 32 8.11 -28.22 -4.49
C LEU A 32 7.70 -28.01 -3.02
N THR A 33 8.00 -28.97 -2.17
CA THR A 33 7.83 -28.88 -0.72
C THR A 33 9.15 -28.67 0.02
N GLU A 34 10.25 -28.91 -0.66
CA GLU A 34 11.63 -28.70 -0.18
C GLU A 34 12.53 -28.27 -1.33
N LEU A 35 13.63 -27.59 -1.02
CA LEU A 35 14.64 -27.19 -1.99
C LEU A 35 16.01 -27.08 -1.28
N GLY A 36 16.94 -27.98 -1.61
CA GLY A 36 18.29 -28.00 -1.08
C GLY A 36 19.24 -27.11 -1.88
N LEU A 37 19.81 -26.07 -1.26
CA LEU A 37 20.70 -25.11 -1.92
C LEU A 37 22.13 -25.12 -1.39
N SER A 38 22.49 -26.11 -0.56
CA SER A 38 23.81 -26.18 0.09
C SER A 38 25.01 -26.22 -0.88
N SER A 39 24.78 -26.62 -2.11
CA SER A 39 25.79 -26.69 -3.18
C SER A 39 25.80 -25.49 -4.13
N CYS A 40 25.07 -24.39 -3.82
CA CYS A 40 24.89 -23.26 -4.72
C CYS A 40 25.47 -21.93 -4.16
N PRO A 41 26.79 -21.87 -3.83
CA PRO A 41 27.37 -20.70 -3.18
C PRO A 41 27.43 -19.44 -4.07
N TYR A 42 27.37 -19.60 -5.38
CA TYR A 42 27.42 -18.51 -6.36
C TYR A 42 26.05 -18.08 -6.89
N LEU A 43 24.97 -18.59 -6.27
CA LEU A 43 23.61 -18.24 -6.67
C LEU A 43 23.37 -16.74 -6.42
N THR A 44 23.07 -16.02 -7.49
CA THR A 44 22.77 -14.57 -7.45
C THR A 44 21.28 -14.30 -7.56
N GLU A 45 20.55 -15.16 -8.28
CA GLU A 45 19.11 -15.05 -8.44
C GLU A 45 18.42 -16.36 -8.10
N LEU A 46 17.50 -16.31 -7.15
CA LEU A 46 16.61 -17.42 -6.79
C LEU A 46 15.15 -16.98 -6.96
N ASN A 47 14.45 -17.66 -7.87
CA ASN A 47 13.04 -17.41 -8.14
C ASN A 47 12.25 -18.70 -7.98
N VAL A 48 11.56 -18.86 -6.82
CA VAL A 48 10.83 -20.07 -6.42
C VAL A 48 9.41 -19.76 -5.91
N PRO A 49 8.69 -18.77 -6.50
CA PRO A 49 7.35 -18.45 -6.06
C PRO A 49 6.33 -19.51 -6.42
N TYR A 50 5.17 -19.46 -5.77
CA TYR A 50 4.05 -20.38 -6.03
C TYR A 50 4.47 -21.85 -5.97
N ASN A 51 4.96 -22.25 -4.77
CA ASN A 51 5.31 -23.63 -4.43
C ASN A 51 4.70 -23.99 -3.05
N GLY A 52 5.11 -25.11 -2.49
CA GLY A 52 4.65 -25.59 -1.18
C GLY A 52 5.72 -25.55 -0.10
N LEU A 53 6.77 -24.71 -0.25
CA LEU A 53 7.92 -24.70 0.66
C LEU A 53 7.50 -24.27 2.07
N GLY A 54 7.70 -25.14 3.06
CA GLY A 54 7.55 -24.82 4.48
C GLY A 54 8.80 -24.15 5.07
N THR A 55 9.97 -24.43 4.46
CA THR A 55 11.27 -23.87 4.86
C THR A 55 12.09 -23.56 3.61
N LEU A 56 12.99 -22.59 3.69
CA LEU A 56 13.94 -22.25 2.65
C LEU A 56 15.27 -21.85 3.31
N ASP A 57 16.25 -22.74 3.22
CA ASP A 57 17.60 -22.47 3.71
C ASP A 57 18.46 -21.87 2.59
N ILE A 58 18.76 -20.59 2.70
CA ILE A 58 19.64 -19.85 1.79
C ILE A 58 21.03 -19.58 2.39
N SER A 59 21.36 -20.15 3.53
CA SER A 59 22.59 -19.86 4.28
C SER A 59 23.87 -19.98 3.45
N SER A 60 23.91 -20.93 2.53
CA SER A 60 25.04 -21.14 1.60
C SER A 60 25.07 -20.15 0.43
N CYS A 61 23.95 -19.47 0.11
CA CYS A 61 23.84 -18.62 -1.09
C CYS A 61 24.29 -17.19 -0.79
N MET A 62 25.55 -17.01 -0.44
CA MET A 62 26.09 -15.70 0.00
C MET A 62 26.13 -14.63 -1.09
N ALA A 63 26.03 -15.02 -2.35
CA ALA A 63 26.08 -14.11 -3.51
C ALA A 63 24.67 -13.60 -3.93
N LEU A 64 23.59 -13.97 -3.21
CA LEU A 64 22.23 -13.58 -3.59
C LEU A 64 22.07 -12.06 -3.64
N THR A 65 21.57 -11.59 -4.78
CA THR A 65 21.16 -10.23 -5.04
C THR A 65 19.64 -10.11 -5.21
N ASP A 66 19.00 -11.18 -5.69
CA ASP A 66 17.58 -11.20 -6.01
C ASP A 66 16.95 -12.48 -5.47
N LEU A 67 15.98 -12.33 -4.57
CA LEU A 67 15.24 -13.45 -3.98
C LEU A 67 13.74 -13.25 -4.17
N ASN A 68 13.12 -14.20 -4.86
CA ASN A 68 11.67 -14.34 -4.91
C ASN A 68 11.26 -15.71 -4.38
N CYS A 69 10.68 -15.72 -3.18
CA CYS A 69 10.08 -16.90 -2.54
C CYS A 69 8.61 -16.65 -2.17
N ALA A 70 7.95 -15.78 -2.90
CA ALA A 70 6.54 -15.42 -2.67
C ALA A 70 5.60 -16.62 -2.84
N GLU A 71 4.40 -16.54 -2.23
CA GLU A 71 3.35 -17.54 -2.37
C GLU A 71 3.85 -18.97 -2.07
N ASN A 72 4.40 -19.11 -0.87
CA ASN A 72 4.82 -20.37 -0.28
C ASN A 72 4.17 -20.56 1.10
N ARG A 73 4.76 -21.37 1.97
CA ARG A 73 4.27 -21.64 3.32
C ARG A 73 5.33 -21.36 4.38
N LEU A 74 6.26 -20.44 4.08
CA LEU A 74 7.40 -20.14 4.95
C LEU A 74 6.92 -19.49 6.25
N GLU A 75 7.29 -20.08 7.38
CA GLU A 75 7.06 -19.51 8.71
C GLU A 75 8.24 -18.66 9.19
N LYS A 76 9.42 -18.90 8.61
CA LYS A 76 10.66 -18.17 8.90
C LYS A 76 11.48 -17.99 7.63
N LEU A 77 12.20 -16.87 7.54
CA LEU A 77 13.16 -16.59 6.51
C LEU A 77 14.37 -15.91 7.15
N ASP A 78 15.50 -16.62 7.20
CA ASP A 78 16.74 -16.09 7.77
C ASP A 78 17.51 -15.27 6.73
N MET A 79 17.68 -13.99 6.99
CA MET A 79 18.35 -13.03 6.12
C MET A 79 19.79 -12.72 6.54
N ALA A 80 20.32 -13.43 7.52
CA ALA A 80 21.72 -13.24 7.96
C ALA A 80 22.71 -13.43 6.81
N GLY A 81 23.65 -12.49 6.66
CA GLY A 81 24.65 -12.51 5.59
C GLY A 81 24.12 -12.13 4.20
N ARG A 82 22.93 -11.50 4.09
CA ARG A 82 22.32 -11.07 2.82
C ARG A 82 22.59 -9.57 2.54
N GLU A 83 23.76 -9.09 2.91
CA GLU A 83 24.16 -7.68 2.77
C GLU A 83 24.12 -7.17 1.32
N GLY A 84 24.32 -8.08 0.34
CA GLY A 84 24.27 -7.80 -1.09
C GLY A 84 22.89 -7.88 -1.73
N LEU A 85 21.86 -8.30 -0.97
CA LEU A 85 20.51 -8.48 -1.50
C LEU A 85 19.89 -7.13 -1.88
N ARG A 86 19.38 -7.03 -3.10
CA ARG A 86 18.80 -5.81 -3.69
C ARG A 86 17.30 -5.86 -3.79
N MET A 87 16.76 -7.03 -4.10
CA MET A 87 15.31 -7.24 -4.24
C MET A 87 14.87 -8.46 -3.43
N LEU A 88 13.83 -8.28 -2.63
CA LEU A 88 13.20 -9.34 -1.86
C LEU A 88 11.69 -9.37 -2.13
N PHE A 89 11.21 -10.50 -2.62
CA PHE A 89 9.78 -10.81 -2.72
C PHE A 89 9.51 -12.06 -1.87
N CYS A 90 8.86 -11.87 -0.72
CA CYS A 90 8.46 -12.94 0.19
C CYS A 90 6.98 -12.83 0.60
N TYR A 91 6.17 -12.10 -0.21
CA TYR A 91 4.74 -11.95 0.04
C TYR A 91 3.99 -13.28 -0.04
N GLY A 92 2.80 -13.35 0.58
CA GLY A 92 1.97 -14.56 0.54
C GLY A 92 2.61 -15.76 1.26
N ASN A 93 3.22 -15.54 2.43
CA ASN A 93 3.78 -16.57 3.29
C ASN A 93 3.15 -16.52 4.69
N ARG A 94 3.80 -17.12 5.70
CA ARG A 94 3.34 -17.15 7.10
C ARG A 94 4.37 -16.55 8.05
N LEU A 95 5.17 -15.60 7.55
CA LEU A 95 6.22 -14.97 8.34
C LEU A 95 5.60 -14.13 9.46
N SER A 96 6.02 -14.36 10.69
CA SER A 96 5.59 -13.57 11.86
C SER A 96 6.58 -12.47 12.24
N VAL A 97 7.84 -12.63 11.86
CA VAL A 97 8.94 -11.67 12.04
C VAL A 97 9.81 -11.69 10.79
N LEU A 98 10.28 -10.52 10.36
CA LEU A 98 11.26 -10.38 9.29
C LEU A 98 12.30 -9.33 9.72
N ASP A 99 13.54 -9.77 9.87
CA ASP A 99 14.68 -8.93 10.23
C ASP A 99 15.54 -8.68 8.97
N LEU A 100 15.54 -7.46 8.49
CA LEU A 100 16.31 -7.01 7.32
C LEU A 100 17.44 -6.05 7.71
N SER A 101 17.74 -5.89 9.00
CA SER A 101 18.69 -4.91 9.54
C SER A 101 20.12 -5.05 9.00
N LYS A 102 20.46 -6.16 8.34
CA LYS A 102 21.75 -6.40 7.68
C LYS A 102 21.69 -6.40 6.16
N CYS A 103 20.54 -6.07 5.58
CA CYS A 103 20.35 -6.09 4.12
C CYS A 103 20.59 -4.70 3.52
N PHE A 104 21.80 -4.17 3.68
CA PHE A 104 22.20 -2.78 3.33
C PHE A 104 22.04 -2.39 1.85
N SER A 105 21.82 -3.37 0.98
CA SER A 105 21.72 -3.11 -0.48
C SER A 105 20.28 -3.15 -0.98
N LEU A 106 19.29 -3.40 -0.10
CA LEU A 106 17.89 -3.49 -0.51
C LEU A 106 17.39 -2.17 -1.11
N THR A 107 16.78 -2.29 -2.27
CA THR A 107 16.11 -1.20 -2.99
C THR A 107 14.61 -1.44 -3.13
N LEU A 108 14.19 -2.70 -3.05
CA LEU A 108 12.79 -3.12 -3.09
C LEU A 108 12.55 -4.27 -2.12
N VAL A 109 11.52 -4.14 -1.30
CA VAL A 109 10.99 -5.20 -0.44
C VAL A 109 9.49 -5.35 -0.69
N ASN A 110 9.05 -6.56 -0.98
CA ASN A 110 7.65 -6.94 -0.92
C ASN A 110 7.49 -8.13 0.04
N CYS A 111 6.98 -7.82 1.24
CA CYS A 111 6.67 -8.77 2.31
C CYS A 111 5.17 -8.74 2.69
N GLY A 112 4.31 -8.27 1.77
CA GLY A 112 2.87 -8.22 1.97
C GLY A 112 2.24 -9.59 2.19
N ALA A 113 0.98 -9.63 2.64
CA ALA A 113 0.21 -10.86 2.86
C ALA A 113 0.99 -11.92 3.67
N ASN A 114 1.42 -11.51 4.85
CA ASN A 114 2.09 -12.36 5.84
C ASN A 114 1.41 -12.20 7.23
N GLU A 115 2.06 -12.67 8.27
CA GLU A 115 1.59 -12.54 9.65
C GLU A 115 2.51 -11.64 10.49
N LEU A 116 3.25 -10.71 9.83
CA LEU A 116 4.29 -9.91 10.47
C LEU A 116 3.71 -9.03 11.58
N THR A 117 4.21 -9.25 12.78
CA THR A 117 4.03 -8.33 13.92
C THR A 117 5.22 -7.40 14.09
N ARG A 118 6.36 -7.77 13.51
CA ARG A 118 7.58 -6.98 13.51
C ARG A 118 8.29 -7.08 12.16
N LEU A 119 8.71 -5.92 11.64
CA LEU A 119 9.53 -5.75 10.46
C LEU A 119 10.68 -4.82 10.83
N ASP A 120 11.91 -5.32 10.79
CA ASP A 120 13.10 -4.52 11.09
C ASP A 120 13.81 -4.15 9.78
N LEU A 121 13.79 -2.86 9.47
CA LEU A 121 14.37 -2.27 8.26
C LEU A 121 15.58 -1.37 8.57
N SER A 122 16.06 -1.39 9.81
CA SER A 122 17.22 -0.57 10.21
C SER A 122 18.43 -0.87 9.33
N GLY A 123 19.08 0.17 8.82
CA GLY A 123 20.19 0.04 7.87
C GLY A 123 19.81 -0.19 6.41
N CYS A 124 18.53 -0.28 6.05
CA CYS A 124 18.09 -0.37 4.65
C CYS A 124 18.10 0.98 3.93
N GLU A 125 19.20 1.75 4.05
CA GLU A 125 19.33 3.14 3.59
C GLU A 125 19.06 3.36 2.09
N LYS A 126 19.04 2.30 1.28
CA LYS A 126 18.82 2.36 -0.18
C LYS A 126 17.39 1.99 -0.58
N LEU A 127 16.52 1.71 0.40
CA LEU A 127 15.17 1.23 0.12
C LEU A 127 14.32 2.34 -0.51
N GLY A 128 13.86 2.11 -1.73
CA GLY A 128 13.03 3.03 -2.49
C GLY A 128 11.59 2.58 -2.63
N ARG A 129 11.32 1.29 -2.46
CA ARG A 129 9.96 0.73 -2.57
C ARG A 129 9.72 -0.30 -1.47
N LEU A 130 8.68 -0.07 -0.68
CA LEU A 130 8.28 -0.95 0.40
C LEU A 130 6.80 -1.34 0.27
N TYR A 131 6.55 -2.64 0.17
CA TYR A 131 5.22 -3.23 0.17
C TYR A 131 5.12 -4.20 1.35
N CYS A 132 4.45 -3.78 2.43
CA CYS A 132 4.25 -4.54 3.66
C CYS A 132 2.76 -4.67 4.03
N TYR A 133 1.89 -4.59 3.01
CA TYR A 133 0.44 -4.66 3.14
C TYR A 133 -0.04 -6.01 3.72
N ASP A 134 -1.28 -6.03 4.24
CA ASP A 134 -1.93 -7.23 4.79
C ASP A 134 -1.03 -8.00 5.77
N ASN A 135 -0.64 -7.32 6.84
CA ASN A 135 0.14 -7.85 7.94
C ASN A 135 -0.50 -7.49 9.30
N ARG A 136 0.25 -7.62 10.39
CA ARG A 136 -0.22 -7.29 11.76
C ARG A 136 0.68 -6.24 12.41
N LEU A 137 1.31 -5.36 11.60
CA LEU A 137 2.24 -4.34 12.08
C LEU A 137 1.49 -3.26 12.87
N GLU A 138 1.97 -2.96 14.07
CA GLU A 138 1.47 -1.85 14.90
C GLU A 138 2.30 -0.59 14.74
N THR A 139 3.55 -0.73 14.31
CA THR A 139 4.51 0.36 14.04
C THR A 139 5.28 0.10 12.75
N LEU A 140 5.71 1.17 12.10
CA LEU A 140 6.56 1.11 10.91
C LEU A 140 7.53 2.28 10.95
N ASP A 141 8.83 2.00 11.12
CA ASP A 141 9.89 3.00 11.11
C ASP A 141 10.47 3.14 9.70
N LEU A 142 10.43 4.36 9.17
CA LEU A 142 10.89 4.72 7.82
C LEU A 142 12.17 5.58 7.86
N SER A 143 12.65 5.94 9.04
CA SER A 143 13.65 6.99 9.25
C SER A 143 14.94 6.81 8.45
N ASP A 144 15.43 5.58 8.31
CA ASP A 144 16.71 5.31 7.64
C ASP A 144 16.66 5.50 6.12
N PHE A 145 15.48 5.36 5.50
CA PHE A 145 15.33 5.39 4.04
C PHE A 145 14.29 6.37 3.51
N ALA A 146 13.65 7.13 4.38
CA ALA A 146 12.64 8.12 3.99
C ALA A 146 13.02 8.97 2.77
N PRO A 147 14.28 9.50 2.64
CA PRO A 147 14.63 10.36 1.51
C PRO A 147 14.62 9.67 0.14
N LEU A 148 14.69 8.34 0.09
CA LEU A 148 14.69 7.56 -1.16
C LEU A 148 13.35 6.88 -1.44
N LEU A 149 12.47 6.82 -0.44
CA LEU A 149 11.20 6.13 -0.53
C LEU A 149 10.30 6.78 -1.59
N SER A 150 9.94 6.04 -2.62
CA SER A 150 9.08 6.49 -3.72
C SER A 150 7.71 5.83 -3.73
N GLU A 151 7.62 4.63 -3.16
CA GLU A 151 6.37 3.87 -3.08
C GLU A 151 6.27 3.18 -1.72
N LEU A 152 5.16 3.39 -1.02
CA LEU A 152 4.84 2.77 0.26
C LEU A 152 3.42 2.19 0.23
N TYR A 153 3.31 0.87 0.32
CA TYR A 153 2.05 0.16 0.47
C TYR A 153 2.05 -0.58 1.81
N CYS A 154 1.37 -0.01 2.80
CA CYS A 154 1.27 -0.54 4.15
C CYS A 154 -0.20 -0.74 4.60
N TYR A 155 -1.13 -0.84 3.63
CA TYR A 155 -2.54 -1.06 3.93
C TYR A 155 -2.79 -2.41 4.62
N GLY A 156 -3.95 -2.56 5.28
CA GLY A 156 -4.31 -3.81 5.93
C GLY A 156 -3.38 -4.19 7.09
N ASN A 157 -2.99 -3.19 7.91
CA ASN A 157 -2.18 -3.39 9.11
C ASN A 157 -2.90 -2.85 10.37
N ARG A 158 -2.17 -2.66 11.46
CA ARG A 158 -2.69 -2.12 12.73
C ARG A 158 -2.01 -0.82 13.13
N LEU A 159 -1.46 -0.08 12.15
CA LEU A 159 -0.71 1.15 12.41
C LEU A 159 -1.61 2.19 13.07
N THR A 160 -1.14 2.75 14.19
CA THR A 160 -1.81 3.86 14.88
C THR A 160 -1.21 5.21 14.53
N GLU A 161 0.00 5.20 14.01
CA GLU A 161 0.74 6.37 13.52
C GLU A 161 1.57 5.99 12.30
N LEU A 162 1.88 6.95 11.46
CA LEU A 162 2.76 6.80 10.30
C LEU A 162 3.49 8.13 10.11
N ASP A 163 4.79 8.13 10.39
CA ASP A 163 5.67 9.28 10.17
C ASP A 163 6.21 9.25 8.74
N LEU A 164 5.82 10.25 7.95
CA LEU A 164 6.24 10.44 6.57
C LEU A 164 7.22 11.61 6.42
N SER A 165 7.78 12.10 7.52
CA SER A 165 8.77 13.17 7.47
C SER A 165 9.99 12.77 6.64
N GLY A 166 10.46 13.67 5.79
CA GLY A 166 11.61 13.42 4.90
C GLY A 166 11.31 12.56 3.66
N THR A 167 10.05 12.18 3.40
CA THR A 167 9.66 11.38 2.23
C THR A 167 9.39 12.25 0.99
N ASP A 168 10.24 13.20 0.68
CA ASP A 168 10.07 14.15 -0.42
C ASP A 168 9.88 13.50 -1.81
N ARG A 169 10.33 12.25 -1.98
CA ARG A 169 10.24 11.49 -3.23
C ARG A 169 9.05 10.55 -3.29
N LEU A 170 8.27 10.44 -2.20
CA LEU A 170 7.12 9.56 -2.15
C LEU A 170 6.10 9.98 -3.19
N SER A 171 5.83 9.12 -4.17
CA SER A 171 4.92 9.36 -5.27
C SER A 171 3.62 8.58 -5.14
N GLN A 172 3.65 7.46 -4.43
CA GLN A 172 2.49 6.61 -4.19
C GLN A 172 2.47 6.15 -2.73
N LEU A 173 1.38 6.44 -2.05
CA LEU A 173 1.10 6.00 -0.69
C LEU A 173 -0.21 5.21 -0.66
N GLU A 174 -0.17 4.02 -0.10
CA GLU A 174 -1.38 3.26 0.22
C GLU A 174 -1.29 2.78 1.67
N CYS A 175 -2.05 3.44 2.55
CA CYS A 175 -2.10 3.16 3.99
C CYS A 175 -3.53 2.91 4.50
N SER A 176 -4.44 2.54 3.61
CA SER A 176 -5.83 2.22 3.94
C SER A 176 -5.94 1.04 4.91
N TYR A 177 -7.09 0.87 5.57
CA TYR A 177 -7.33 -0.24 6.49
C TYR A 177 -6.27 -0.36 7.59
N ASN A 178 -6.06 0.74 8.31
CA ASN A 178 -5.23 0.85 9.50
C ASN A 178 -6.01 1.50 10.66
N ASN A 179 -5.32 1.91 11.72
CA ASN A 179 -5.93 2.58 12.88
C ASN A 179 -5.43 4.02 13.04
N LEU A 180 -5.02 4.68 11.94
CA LEU A 180 -4.46 6.03 11.96
C LEU A 180 -5.52 7.03 12.41
N GLN A 181 -5.17 7.90 13.37
CA GLN A 181 -6.05 8.98 13.84
C GLN A 181 -5.74 10.32 13.17
N ARG A 182 -4.53 10.48 12.66
CA ARG A 182 -4.04 11.63 11.90
C ARG A 182 -3.12 11.15 10.80
N LEU A 183 -3.10 11.87 9.69
CA LEU A 183 -2.16 11.65 8.60
C LEU A 183 -1.62 13.01 8.17
N ASP A 184 -0.31 13.17 8.36
CA ASP A 184 0.41 14.36 7.94
C ASP A 184 1.22 14.06 6.68
N LEU A 185 0.76 14.61 5.55
CA LEU A 185 1.44 14.52 4.26
C LEU A 185 2.23 15.80 3.92
N THR A 186 2.41 16.66 4.92
CA THR A 186 3.17 17.92 4.74
C THR A 186 4.56 17.63 4.21
N GLY A 187 4.88 18.24 3.05
CA GLY A 187 6.19 18.08 2.43
C GLY A 187 6.34 16.88 1.49
N CYS A 188 5.33 16.03 1.32
CA CYS A 188 5.32 14.96 0.31
C CYS A 188 5.14 15.54 -1.10
N LYS A 189 6.13 16.32 -1.56
CA LYS A 189 6.06 17.14 -2.79
C LYS A 189 5.87 16.36 -4.07
N SER A 190 6.30 15.10 -4.08
CA SER A 190 6.20 14.22 -5.26
C SER A 190 4.95 13.37 -5.26
N LEU A 191 4.12 13.44 -4.19
CA LEU A 191 2.97 12.56 -4.01
C LEU A 191 1.91 12.80 -5.09
N ARG A 192 1.54 11.74 -5.80
CA ARG A 192 0.56 11.75 -6.91
C ARG A 192 -0.72 11.00 -6.55
N ILE A 193 -0.57 9.93 -5.79
CA ILE A 193 -1.66 9.04 -5.41
C ILE A 193 -1.54 8.79 -3.91
N ALA A 194 -2.62 9.02 -3.17
CA ALA A 194 -2.72 8.72 -1.76
C ALA A 194 -4.02 7.98 -1.46
N GLY A 195 -3.91 6.75 -0.94
CA GLY A 195 -4.98 5.97 -0.36
C GLY A 195 -4.82 5.91 1.16
N CYS A 196 -5.80 6.42 1.90
CA CYS A 196 -5.85 6.37 3.35
C CYS A 196 -7.26 5.99 3.87
N ALA A 197 -8.02 5.30 3.04
CA ALA A 197 -9.38 4.90 3.36
C ALA A 197 -9.45 3.96 4.57
N ARG A 198 -10.61 3.93 5.24
CA ARG A 198 -10.88 2.99 6.34
C ARG A 198 -9.80 3.02 7.43
N ASN A 199 -9.63 4.21 7.97
CA ASN A 199 -8.85 4.51 9.16
C ASN A 199 -9.76 5.18 10.21
N ALA A 200 -9.16 5.82 11.22
CA ALA A 200 -9.89 6.63 12.21
C ALA A 200 -9.48 8.11 12.11
N LEU A 201 -9.15 8.58 10.88
CA LEU A 201 -8.62 9.92 10.65
C LEU A 201 -9.65 11.00 11.04
N ARG A 202 -9.25 11.90 11.94
CA ARG A 202 -9.98 13.13 12.28
C ARG A 202 -9.45 14.33 11.51
N SER A 203 -8.23 14.22 11.01
CA SER A 203 -7.58 15.25 10.19
C SER A 203 -6.58 14.65 9.23
N ILE A 204 -6.42 15.32 8.10
CA ILE A 204 -5.38 15.05 7.11
C ILE A 204 -4.75 16.39 6.73
N SER A 205 -3.42 16.46 6.69
CA SER A 205 -2.68 17.64 6.24
C SER A 205 -2.13 17.38 4.84
N LEU A 206 -2.48 18.25 3.89
CA LEU A 206 -2.09 18.16 2.48
C LEU A 206 -1.14 19.29 2.07
N PHE A 207 -0.63 20.06 3.04
CA PHE A 207 0.25 21.19 2.73
C PHE A 207 1.53 20.75 2.03
N GLY A 208 1.77 21.30 0.83
CA GLY A 208 2.92 20.96 -0.02
C GLY A 208 2.72 19.75 -0.92
N CYS A 209 1.52 19.12 -0.93
CA CYS A 209 1.19 18.03 -1.86
C CYS A 209 0.74 18.59 -3.24
N GLU A 210 1.58 19.45 -3.83
CA GLU A 210 1.23 20.15 -5.08
C GLU A 210 0.97 19.21 -6.25
N MET A 211 1.59 18.03 -6.27
CA MET A 211 1.48 17.05 -7.37
C MET A 211 0.36 16.02 -7.16
N LEU A 212 -0.39 16.11 -6.05
CA LEU A 212 -1.43 15.14 -5.73
C LEU A 212 -2.56 15.20 -6.75
N GLY A 213 -2.79 14.07 -7.44
CA GLY A 213 -3.81 13.89 -8.47
C GLY A 213 -5.00 13.07 -8.00
N GLN A 214 -4.76 12.11 -7.10
CA GLN A 214 -5.79 11.19 -6.61
C GLN A 214 -5.69 11.06 -5.08
N LEU A 215 -6.81 11.20 -4.40
CA LEU A 215 -6.94 11.00 -2.95
C LEU A 215 -8.18 10.18 -2.63
N ASP A 216 -7.98 9.03 -2.00
CA ASP A 216 -9.04 8.28 -1.33
C ASP A 216 -8.86 8.37 0.18
N CYS A 217 -9.74 9.11 0.85
CA CYS A 217 -9.81 9.23 2.31
C CYS A 217 -11.18 8.73 2.85
N SER A 218 -11.87 7.87 2.11
CA SER A 218 -13.18 7.35 2.49
C SER A 218 -13.14 6.52 3.78
N GLY A 219 -14.28 6.40 4.46
CA GLY A 219 -14.41 5.56 5.65
C GLY A 219 -13.54 6.04 6.83
N ASN A 220 -13.54 7.35 7.09
CA ASN A 220 -12.79 7.98 8.18
C ASN A 220 -13.72 8.82 9.09
N LEU A 221 -13.16 9.68 9.92
CA LEU A 221 -13.87 10.56 10.85
C LEU A 221 -13.60 12.04 10.54
N LEU A 222 -13.35 12.38 9.27
CA LEU A 222 -13.05 13.74 8.85
C LEU A 222 -14.30 14.61 8.92
N GLU A 223 -14.21 15.78 9.59
CA GLU A 223 -15.26 16.79 9.61
C GLU A 223 -15.10 17.82 8.48
N ASN A 224 -13.91 17.94 7.95
CA ASN A 224 -13.57 18.80 6.80
C ASN A 224 -12.34 18.25 6.08
N ILE A 225 -12.09 18.75 4.88
CA ILE A 225 -10.88 18.48 4.10
C ILE A 225 -10.49 19.74 3.32
N ASP A 226 -9.25 20.20 3.50
CA ASP A 226 -8.67 21.32 2.77
C ASP A 226 -7.78 20.82 1.64
N ILE A 227 -8.25 20.97 0.40
CA ILE A 227 -7.52 20.59 -0.83
C ILE A 227 -6.91 21.80 -1.55
N SER A 228 -6.87 22.97 -0.92
CA SER A 228 -6.38 24.22 -1.53
C SER A 228 -4.91 24.12 -1.99
N ALA A 229 -4.13 23.31 -1.28
CA ALA A 229 -2.72 23.05 -1.61
C ALA A 229 -2.51 22.03 -2.75
N CYS A 230 -3.58 21.43 -3.31
CA CYS A 230 -3.50 20.35 -4.29
C CYS A 230 -4.08 20.79 -5.66
N PRO A 231 -3.40 21.69 -6.43
CA PRO A 231 -3.95 22.27 -7.66
C PRO A 231 -4.19 21.24 -8.79
N TYR A 232 -3.54 20.09 -8.73
CA TYR A 232 -3.66 19.03 -9.73
C TYR A 232 -4.58 17.88 -9.29
N LEU A 233 -5.24 17.99 -8.11
CA LEU A 233 -6.18 16.96 -7.65
C LEU A 233 -7.39 16.90 -8.60
N THR A 234 -7.60 15.73 -9.19
CA THR A 234 -8.70 15.44 -10.13
C THR A 234 -9.65 14.36 -9.61
N GLU A 235 -9.19 13.55 -8.68
CA GLU A 235 -9.99 12.47 -8.11
C GLU A 235 -9.97 12.56 -6.57
N LEU A 236 -11.14 12.69 -5.97
CA LEU A 236 -11.34 12.73 -4.53
C LEU A 236 -12.48 11.80 -4.13
N ILE A 237 -12.16 10.80 -3.32
CA ILE A 237 -13.14 9.92 -2.69
C ILE A 237 -13.10 10.20 -1.19
N CYS A 238 -14.19 10.74 -0.62
CA CYS A 238 -14.30 11.09 0.79
C CYS A 238 -15.64 10.64 1.40
N THR A 239 -16.26 9.61 0.86
CA THR A 239 -17.47 8.98 1.38
C THR A 239 -17.26 8.38 2.77
N ASP A 240 -18.33 8.12 3.50
CA ASP A 240 -18.28 7.54 4.84
C ASP A 240 -17.37 8.36 5.81
N ASN A 241 -17.57 9.68 5.84
CA ASN A 241 -16.91 10.63 6.74
C ASN A 241 -17.96 11.48 7.50
N LEU A 242 -17.50 12.40 8.33
CA LEU A 242 -18.34 13.32 9.09
C LEU A 242 -18.45 14.72 8.45
N ILE A 243 -18.11 14.83 7.14
CA ILE A 243 -18.08 16.12 6.44
C ILE A 243 -19.50 16.67 6.31
N LEU A 244 -19.78 17.73 7.06
CA LEU A 244 -21.09 18.41 7.09
C LEU A 244 -21.06 19.78 6.40
N SER A 245 -19.88 20.26 5.98
CA SER A 245 -19.70 21.58 5.41
C SER A 245 -20.07 21.62 3.92
N GLU A 246 -20.49 22.81 3.47
CA GLU A 246 -20.64 23.11 2.05
C GLU A 246 -19.37 22.74 1.28
N ILE A 247 -19.55 22.15 0.09
CA ILE A 247 -18.43 21.80 -0.79
C ILE A 247 -17.86 23.10 -1.35
N PRO A 248 -16.59 23.45 -1.09
CA PRO A 248 -16.00 24.67 -1.63
C PRO A 248 -15.98 24.65 -3.17
N GLU A 249 -16.07 25.83 -3.82
CA GLU A 249 -15.93 25.98 -5.30
C GLU A 249 -14.65 25.35 -5.84
N SER A 250 -13.61 25.19 -5.00
CA SER A 250 -12.36 24.53 -5.37
C SER A 250 -12.53 23.07 -5.80
N PHE A 251 -13.67 22.44 -5.50
CA PHE A 251 -13.98 21.08 -5.91
C PHE A 251 -14.50 20.98 -7.37
N ASP A 252 -14.85 22.06 -8.02
CA ASP A 252 -15.41 22.06 -9.39
C ASP A 252 -14.45 21.48 -10.44
N ARG A 253 -13.13 21.43 -10.16
CA ARG A 253 -12.11 20.84 -11.03
C ARG A 253 -12.03 19.33 -10.99
N LEU A 254 -12.67 18.67 -10.00
CA LEU A 254 -12.59 17.23 -9.84
C LEU A 254 -13.35 16.51 -10.95
N THR A 255 -12.71 15.55 -11.59
CA THR A 255 -13.31 14.66 -12.60
C THR A 255 -14.03 13.49 -11.96
N LEU A 256 -13.57 13.06 -10.77
CA LEU A 256 -14.23 12.10 -9.91
C LEU A 256 -14.31 12.67 -8.49
N PHE A 257 -15.53 12.86 -8.00
CA PHE A 257 -15.79 13.32 -6.64
C PHE A 257 -16.90 12.47 -6.02
N GLU A 258 -16.54 11.70 -5.00
CA GLU A 258 -17.47 10.89 -4.23
C GLU A 258 -17.48 11.35 -2.78
N HIS A 259 -18.65 11.72 -2.27
CA HIS A 259 -18.87 12.19 -0.91
C HIS A 259 -20.29 11.88 -0.43
N ASP A 260 -20.54 11.96 0.88
CA ASP A 260 -21.82 11.63 1.50
C ASP A 260 -22.85 12.76 1.40
N ILE A 261 -22.40 14.00 1.20
CA ILE A 261 -23.29 15.16 1.05
C ILE A 261 -23.84 15.14 -0.38
N ARG A 262 -24.93 14.37 -0.57
CA ARG A 262 -25.58 14.28 -1.88
C ARG A 262 -26.54 15.42 -2.14
N TYR A 263 -27.01 16.11 -1.08
CA TYR A 263 -28.11 17.03 -1.19
C TYR A 263 -27.84 18.34 -0.44
N GLU A 264 -27.90 19.45 -1.16
CA GLU A 264 -28.17 20.75 -0.55
C GLU A 264 -29.65 20.96 -0.49
N TYR A 265 -30.12 21.65 0.52
CA TYR A 265 -31.51 22.09 0.55
C TYR A 265 -31.61 23.60 0.65
N SER A 266 -32.58 24.17 -0.02
CA SER A 266 -33.03 25.54 0.18
C SER A 266 -34.52 25.52 0.59
N VAL A 267 -34.90 26.48 1.38
CA VAL A 267 -36.30 26.72 1.71
C VAL A 267 -36.83 27.78 0.77
N GLU A 268 -37.63 27.38 -0.22
CA GLU A 268 -38.28 28.30 -1.13
C GLU A 268 -39.71 28.57 -0.70
N LYS A 269 -40.18 29.82 -0.81
CA LYS A 269 -41.58 30.16 -0.62
C LYS A 269 -42.28 30.10 -1.96
N ASP A 270 -43.36 29.34 -2.00
CA ASP A 270 -44.24 29.36 -3.15
C ASP A 270 -44.83 30.78 -3.29
N ALA A 271 -44.63 31.39 -4.48
CA ALA A 271 -44.98 32.75 -4.76
C ALA A 271 -46.52 33.00 -4.73
N VAL A 272 -47.30 31.95 -4.86
CA VAL A 272 -48.78 32.02 -4.93
C VAL A 272 -49.42 31.68 -3.59
N THR A 273 -48.95 30.63 -2.92
CA THR A 273 -49.55 30.10 -1.70
C THR A 273 -48.86 30.60 -0.42
N GLY A 274 -47.61 31.12 -0.54
CA GLY A 274 -46.79 31.54 0.60
C GLY A 274 -46.29 30.36 1.45
N GLN A 275 -46.57 29.12 1.06
CA GLN A 275 -46.08 27.92 1.76
C GLN A 275 -44.58 27.74 1.55
N GLU A 276 -43.92 27.34 2.60
CA GLU A 276 -42.50 26.95 2.53
C GLU A 276 -42.37 25.55 1.93
N LYS A 277 -41.48 25.43 0.93
CA LYS A 277 -41.18 24.22 0.25
C LYS A 277 -39.65 23.93 0.34
N ILE A 278 -39.30 22.77 0.82
CA ILE A 278 -37.92 22.35 0.84
C ILE A 278 -37.58 21.79 -0.55
N VAL A 279 -36.55 22.34 -1.13
CA VAL A 279 -36.03 21.95 -2.45
C VAL A 279 -34.62 21.40 -2.27
N TYR A 280 -34.36 20.22 -2.77
CA TYR A 280 -33.09 19.54 -2.67
C TYR A 280 -32.37 19.57 -4.01
N MET A 281 -31.06 19.78 -3.99
CA MET A 281 -30.20 19.63 -5.17
C MET A 281 -29.28 18.43 -5.00
N ASP A 282 -29.38 17.48 -5.90
CA ASP A 282 -28.37 16.41 -6.04
C ASP A 282 -27.18 16.97 -6.85
N ARG A 283 -26.11 17.34 -6.17
CA ARG A 283 -24.92 17.91 -6.81
C ARG A 283 -24.22 16.92 -7.75
N GLY A 284 -24.30 15.64 -7.46
CA GLY A 284 -23.74 14.60 -8.35
C GLY A 284 -24.45 14.50 -9.70
N LYS A 285 -25.71 14.99 -9.79
CA LYS A 285 -26.53 14.96 -11.01
C LYS A 285 -26.92 16.35 -11.52
N GLY A 286 -26.66 17.42 -10.74
CA GLY A 286 -27.04 18.78 -11.06
C GLY A 286 -28.56 19.01 -11.11
N TRP A 287 -29.34 18.27 -10.38
CA TRP A 287 -30.81 18.31 -10.41
C TRP A 287 -31.39 18.87 -9.11
N TRP A 288 -32.41 19.70 -9.24
CA TRP A 288 -33.25 20.14 -8.14
C TRP A 288 -34.53 19.31 -8.10
N TYR A 289 -34.93 18.82 -6.92
CA TYR A 289 -36.20 18.14 -6.72
C TYR A 289 -36.81 18.50 -5.37
N SER A 290 -38.14 18.38 -5.29
CA SER A 290 -38.88 18.68 -4.09
C SER A 290 -39.33 17.36 -3.41
N GLY A 291 -39.10 17.25 -2.11
CA GLY A 291 -39.45 16.07 -1.29
C GLY A 291 -38.28 15.62 -0.42
N GLU A 292 -38.52 14.63 0.43
CA GLU A 292 -37.44 14.05 1.25
C GLU A 292 -36.49 13.20 0.38
N PRO A 293 -35.17 13.34 0.52
CA PRO A 293 -34.18 12.66 -0.32
C PRO A 293 -34.28 11.14 -0.31
N ASP A 294 -34.74 10.55 0.79
CA ASP A 294 -34.74 9.09 1.02
C ASP A 294 -36.02 8.37 0.53
N LYS A 295 -37.03 9.09 0.04
CA LYS A 295 -38.25 8.46 -0.48
C LYS A 295 -38.21 8.28 -1.98
N GLY A 296 -37.37 7.38 -2.47
CA GLY A 296 -37.57 6.79 -3.79
C GLY A 296 -36.50 6.96 -4.83
N TYR A 297 -35.26 7.33 -4.46
CA TYR A 297 -34.13 7.27 -5.41
C TYR A 297 -32.97 6.44 -4.85
N HIS A 298 -33.09 5.14 -4.88
CA HIS A 298 -31.93 4.27 -4.98
C HIS A 298 -31.52 4.29 -6.47
N GLY A 299 -30.67 5.26 -6.84
CA GLY A 299 -30.04 5.27 -8.14
C GLY A 299 -29.16 4.03 -8.26
N ARG A 300 -29.36 3.29 -9.33
CA ARG A 300 -28.52 2.14 -9.72
C ARG A 300 -27.17 2.60 -10.18
#